data_9befcca3c5912b077f6454dc1055f2ee
#
_entry.id   9befcca3c5912b077f6454dc1055f2ee
#
_cell.length_a   1.000
_cell.length_b   1.000
_cell.length_c   1.000
_cell.angle_alpha   90.00
_cell.angle_beta   90.00
_cell.angle_gamma   90.00
#
_symmetry.space_group_name_H-M   'P 1'
#
loop_
_entity.id
_entity.type
_entity.pdbx_description
1 polymer ?
#
loop_
_entity_poly.entity_id
_entity_poly.type
_entity_poly.pdbx_seq_one_letter_code
_entity_poly.pdbx_strand_id
1 'polypeptide(L)'
;IYNRAKKLHIDTEVRRVVFIVETNREKDGNELEKIRGIFGGKSKDFVTAVDEKNIILVKEVKNGEGYDELTKTAQVIVDMLNTEAMTKVHVAFGTIVNEIKEVSRSYKEAKMAMDVGKIFYPDKNVIAYSRLGIGRLIYQLPLPLCKMFIKEIFDGRSPDEFDEETLQTINKFFENNLNAVSYTHLRAH
;
A
#
# COMPACT_ATOMS: atom_id res chain seq x y z
N ILE A 1 -13.94 15.44 16.25
CA ILE A 1 -13.03 14.29 16.44
C ILE A 1 -12.46 14.31 17.86
N TYR A 2 -11.80 15.38 18.32
CA TYR A 2 -11.14 15.48 19.63
C TYR A 2 -12.07 15.17 20.82
N ASN A 3 -13.29 15.76 20.85
CA ASN A 3 -14.25 15.52 21.92
C ASN A 3 -14.70 14.05 22.02
N ARG A 4 -14.80 13.36 20.88
CA ARG A 4 -15.13 11.93 20.85
C ARG A 4 -13.95 11.08 21.29
N ALA A 5 -12.75 11.40 20.84
CA ALA A 5 -11.53 10.71 21.23
C ALA A 5 -11.33 10.80 22.76
N LYS A 6 -11.50 12.01 23.34
CA LYS A 6 -11.38 12.24 24.77
C LYS A 6 -12.41 11.42 25.58
N LYS A 7 -13.66 11.33 25.09
CA LYS A 7 -14.70 10.49 25.73
C LYS A 7 -14.36 9.00 25.72
N LEU A 8 -13.60 8.55 24.74
CA LEU A 8 -13.18 7.16 24.56
C LEU A 8 -11.77 6.89 25.11
N HIS A 9 -11.18 7.85 25.81
CA HIS A 9 -9.82 7.79 26.37
C HIS A 9 -8.75 7.47 25.30
N ILE A 10 -8.97 7.97 24.06
CA ILE A 10 -8.01 7.82 22.97
C ILE A 10 -7.10 9.05 22.96
N ASP A 11 -5.79 8.82 23.05
CA ASP A 11 -4.79 9.88 22.93
C ASP A 11 -4.87 10.54 21.57
N THR A 12 -4.90 11.86 21.52
CA THR A 12 -5.08 12.64 20.29
C THR A 12 -3.80 13.03 19.61
N GLU A 13 -2.70 13.12 20.37
CA GLU A 13 -1.38 13.61 19.96
C GLU A 13 -0.34 12.48 19.99
N VAL A 14 -0.68 11.35 19.39
CA VAL A 14 0.17 10.17 19.29
C VAL A 14 0.41 9.86 17.83
N ARG A 15 1.64 9.50 17.51
CA ARG A 15 2.04 9.09 16.16
C ARG A 15 1.30 7.82 15.75
N ARG A 16 0.64 7.85 14.61
CA ARG A 16 -0.10 6.70 14.07
C ARG A 16 0.14 6.53 12.59
N VAL A 17 -0.07 5.32 12.13
CA VAL A 17 -0.09 4.97 10.71
C VAL A 17 -1.25 4.01 10.46
N VAL A 18 -1.85 4.09 9.28
CA VAL A 18 -2.92 3.19 8.87
C VAL A 18 -2.36 2.15 7.92
N PHE A 19 -2.62 0.88 8.23
CA PHE A 19 -2.43 -0.25 7.33
C PHE A 19 -3.79 -0.71 6.79
N ILE A 20 -3.82 -1.08 5.53
CA ILE A 20 -4.91 -1.83 4.91
C ILE A 20 -4.37 -3.21 4.57
N VAL A 21 -5.02 -4.24 5.08
CA VAL A 21 -4.72 -5.63 4.78
C VAL A 21 -5.84 -6.15 3.91
N GLU A 22 -5.52 -6.51 2.68
CA GLU A 22 -6.46 -7.13 1.76
C GLU A 22 -6.24 -8.64 1.73
N THR A 23 -7.31 -9.38 2.00
CA THR A 23 -7.33 -10.83 2.01
C THR A 23 -8.43 -11.34 1.10
N ASN A 24 -8.27 -12.52 0.56
CA ASN A 24 -9.34 -13.17 -0.21
C ASN A 24 -10.13 -14.09 0.74
N ARG A 25 -11.14 -13.54 1.42
CA ARG A 25 -11.91 -14.21 2.47
C ARG A 25 -12.93 -15.22 1.92
N GLU A 26 -12.50 -16.24 1.22
CA GLU A 26 -13.51 -17.20 0.76
C GLU A 26 -13.88 -18.29 1.79
N LYS A 27 -13.16 -18.49 2.90
CA LYS A 27 -13.43 -19.69 3.73
C LYS A 27 -13.46 -19.58 5.25
N ASP A 28 -12.67 -18.81 5.95
CA ASP A 28 -12.59 -19.02 7.41
C ASP A 28 -12.75 -17.79 8.32
N GLY A 29 -12.83 -16.57 7.80
CA GLY A 29 -13.16 -15.36 8.60
C GLY A 29 -12.27 -15.06 9.81
N ASN A 30 -11.15 -15.75 9.96
CA ASN A 30 -10.32 -15.72 11.18
C ASN A 30 -9.15 -14.72 11.12
N GLU A 31 -8.94 -14.09 9.95
CA GLU A 31 -7.81 -13.16 9.73
C GLU A 31 -7.92 -11.92 10.62
N LEU A 32 -9.15 -11.43 10.84
CA LEU A 32 -9.40 -10.32 11.74
C LEU A 32 -8.98 -10.64 13.18
N GLU A 33 -9.35 -11.83 13.67
CA GLU A 33 -9.01 -12.26 15.03
C GLU A 33 -7.51 -12.51 15.17
N LYS A 34 -6.84 -13.01 14.13
CA LYS A 34 -5.40 -13.19 14.13
C LYS A 34 -4.66 -11.86 14.22
N ILE A 35 -5.06 -10.87 13.42
CA ILE A 35 -4.49 -9.53 13.47
C ILE A 35 -4.79 -8.89 14.83
N ARG A 36 -6.00 -9.06 15.37
CA ARG A 36 -6.35 -8.60 16.72
C ARG A 36 -5.52 -9.26 17.79
N GLY A 37 -5.21 -10.54 17.67
CA GLY A 37 -4.36 -11.28 18.62
C GLY A 37 -2.97 -10.67 18.74
N ILE A 38 -2.40 -10.16 17.65
CA ILE A 38 -1.08 -9.53 17.65
C ILE A 38 -1.14 -8.08 18.10
N PHE A 39 -2.11 -7.32 17.58
CA PHE A 39 -2.16 -5.86 17.73
C PHE A 39 -3.21 -5.36 18.73
N GLY A 40 -4.20 -6.17 19.11
CA GLY A 40 -5.34 -5.74 19.92
C GLY A 40 -5.23 -5.91 21.44
N GLY A 41 -4.23 -6.66 21.95
CA GLY A 41 -4.27 -7.12 23.34
C GLY A 41 -3.67 -6.16 24.38
N LYS A 42 -2.55 -5.53 24.11
CA LYS A 42 -1.82 -4.63 25.04
C LYS A 42 -1.38 -3.32 24.37
N SER A 43 -1.59 -3.21 23.08
CA SER A 43 -1.25 -2.02 22.29
C SER A 43 -2.45 -1.08 22.22
N LYS A 44 -2.17 0.20 21.99
CA LYS A 44 -3.19 1.21 21.69
C LYS A 44 -3.58 1.17 20.20
N ASP A 45 -3.42 0.02 19.56
CA ASP A 45 -3.72 -0.19 18.15
C ASP A 45 -5.21 -0.54 17.97
N PHE A 46 -5.78 -0.12 16.86
CA PHE A 46 -7.18 -0.39 16.55
C PHE A 46 -7.26 -1.26 15.30
N VAL A 47 -7.96 -2.38 15.39
CA VAL A 47 -8.17 -3.32 14.29
C VAL A 47 -9.65 -3.45 14.01
N THR A 48 -10.05 -3.21 12.76
CA THR A 48 -11.44 -3.33 12.32
C THR A 48 -11.53 -3.86 10.89
N ALA A 49 -12.56 -4.67 10.60
CA ALA A 49 -12.90 -4.99 9.21
C ALA A 49 -13.78 -3.88 8.65
N VAL A 50 -13.56 -3.50 7.41
CA VAL A 50 -14.37 -2.50 6.69
C VAL A 50 -15.36 -3.19 5.77
N ASP A 51 -14.92 -4.26 5.15
CA ASP A 51 -15.71 -5.12 4.29
C ASP A 51 -15.18 -6.57 4.37
N GLU A 52 -15.67 -7.44 3.49
CA GLU A 52 -15.30 -8.85 3.48
C GLU A 52 -13.83 -9.09 3.10
N LYS A 53 -13.16 -8.13 2.46
CA LYS A 53 -11.78 -8.29 1.94
C LYS A 53 -10.77 -7.45 2.69
N ASN A 54 -11.20 -6.35 3.31
CA ASN A 54 -10.30 -5.33 3.83
C ASN A 54 -10.36 -5.23 5.36
N ILE A 55 -9.21 -5.38 5.98
CA ILE A 55 -8.99 -5.12 7.40
C ILE A 55 -8.15 -3.87 7.54
N ILE A 56 -8.53 -2.98 8.43
CA ILE A 56 -7.77 -1.79 8.78
C ILE A 56 -7.12 -1.99 10.13
N LEU A 57 -5.82 -1.72 10.19
CA LEU A 57 -5.06 -1.57 11.42
C LEU A 57 -4.60 -0.12 11.54
N VAL A 58 -5.02 0.57 12.59
CA VAL A 58 -4.47 1.87 12.98
C VAL A 58 -3.45 1.61 14.07
N LYS A 59 -2.17 1.64 13.70
CA LYS A 59 -1.06 1.33 14.60
C LYS A 59 -0.48 2.57 15.24
N GLU A 60 -0.25 2.54 16.55
CA GLU A 60 0.59 3.50 17.23
C GLU A 60 2.06 3.29 16.85
N VAL A 61 2.74 4.38 16.49
CA VAL A 61 4.16 4.38 16.10
C VAL A 61 4.99 4.89 17.25
N LYS A 62 5.81 4.03 17.83
CA LYS A 62 6.66 4.37 18.97
C LYS A 62 7.79 5.34 18.58
N ASN A 63 8.36 6.00 19.57
CA ASN A 63 9.54 6.84 19.36
C ASN A 63 10.70 5.98 18.84
N GLY A 64 11.34 6.45 17.75
CA GLY A 64 12.41 5.72 17.08
C GLY A 64 11.94 4.74 15.98
N GLU A 65 10.65 4.35 15.94
CA GLU A 65 10.12 3.59 14.82
C GLU A 65 9.96 4.48 13.58
N GLY A 66 10.39 3.96 12.43
CA GLY A 66 10.28 4.60 11.13
C GLY A 66 9.65 3.67 10.09
N TYR A 67 9.80 4.02 8.82
CA TYR A 67 9.17 3.28 7.71
C TYR A 67 9.74 1.87 7.52
N ASP A 68 10.98 1.61 7.93
CA ASP A 68 11.58 0.28 7.83
C ASP A 68 10.95 -0.69 8.84
N GLU A 69 10.69 -0.24 10.07
CA GLU A 69 9.96 -1.02 11.06
C GLU A 69 8.50 -1.26 10.65
N LEU A 70 7.86 -0.26 10.03
CA LEU A 70 6.52 -0.42 9.49
C LEU A 70 6.48 -1.42 8.34
N THR A 71 7.51 -1.44 7.49
CA THR A 71 7.64 -2.43 6.42
C THR A 71 7.81 -3.84 6.99
N LYS A 72 8.63 -4.01 8.04
CA LYS A 72 8.75 -5.29 8.75
C LYS A 72 7.42 -5.72 9.39
N THR A 73 6.69 -4.78 10.00
CA THR A 73 5.35 -5.05 10.55
C THR A 73 4.40 -5.55 9.46
N ALA A 74 4.37 -4.90 8.30
CA ALA A 74 3.57 -5.32 7.16
C ALA A 74 3.96 -6.72 6.67
N GLN A 75 5.26 -7.03 6.61
CA GLN A 75 5.75 -8.35 6.21
C GLN A 75 5.32 -9.43 7.20
N VAL A 76 5.38 -9.18 8.50
CA VAL A 76 4.90 -10.11 9.53
C VAL A 76 3.41 -10.43 9.33
N ILE A 77 2.59 -9.43 8.99
CA ILE A 77 1.16 -9.64 8.70
C ILE A 77 0.99 -10.55 7.46
N VAL A 78 1.74 -10.26 6.40
CA VAL A 78 1.72 -11.08 5.17
C VAL A 78 2.11 -12.53 5.46
N ASP A 79 3.23 -12.73 6.14
CA ASP A 79 3.79 -14.06 6.42
C ASP A 79 2.84 -14.88 7.28
N MET A 80 2.27 -14.26 8.32
CA MET A 80 1.31 -14.91 9.21
C MET A 80 0.05 -15.37 8.46
N LEU A 81 -0.50 -14.51 7.60
CA LEU A 81 -1.74 -14.82 6.89
C LEU A 81 -1.52 -15.75 5.69
N ASN A 82 -0.40 -15.65 5.00
CA ASN A 82 -0.07 -16.54 3.87
C ASN A 82 0.21 -17.98 4.30
N THR A 83 0.83 -18.18 5.47
CA THR A 83 1.23 -19.51 5.96
C THR A 83 0.03 -20.43 6.17
N GLU A 84 -1.12 -19.87 6.52
CA GLU A 84 -2.29 -20.64 6.91
C GLU A 84 -3.40 -20.70 5.84
N ALA A 85 -3.46 -19.75 4.93
CA ALA A 85 -4.64 -19.56 4.08
C ALA A 85 -4.46 -19.90 2.60
N MET A 86 -3.24 -20.15 2.10
CA MET A 86 -2.94 -20.27 0.64
C MET A 86 -3.50 -19.11 -0.19
N THR A 87 -3.78 -17.96 0.42
CA THR A 87 -4.39 -16.79 -0.21
C THR A 87 -3.37 -15.69 -0.36
N LYS A 88 -3.36 -15.02 -1.52
CA LYS A 88 -2.53 -13.82 -1.70
C LYS A 88 -3.03 -12.72 -0.76
N VAL A 89 -2.19 -12.33 0.18
CA VAL A 89 -2.43 -11.22 1.09
C VAL A 89 -1.61 -10.03 0.63
N HIS A 90 -2.24 -8.87 0.51
CA HIS A 90 -1.56 -7.61 0.25
C HIS A 90 -1.72 -6.68 1.44
N VAL A 91 -0.63 -6.02 1.81
CA VAL A 91 -0.62 -5.04 2.89
C VAL A 91 -0.07 -3.72 2.35
N ALA A 92 -0.87 -2.67 2.47
CA ALA A 92 -0.43 -1.33 2.13
C ALA A 92 -0.54 -0.40 3.35
N PHE A 93 0.33 0.59 3.45
CA PHE A 93 0.27 1.56 4.54
C PHE A 93 0.58 2.99 4.09
N GLY A 94 -0.05 3.93 4.79
CA GLY A 94 0.08 5.36 4.53
C GLY A 94 1.30 5.99 5.19
N THR A 95 1.31 7.32 5.32
CA THR A 95 2.34 8.04 6.05
C THR A 95 2.02 8.10 7.54
N ILE A 96 3.08 8.22 8.34
CA ILE A 96 2.97 8.47 9.79
C ILE A 96 2.34 9.85 9.99
N VAL A 97 1.34 9.91 10.86
CA VAL A 97 0.64 11.14 11.24
C VAL A 97 0.78 11.38 12.73
N ASN A 98 0.75 12.63 13.16
CA ASN A 98 1.02 13.01 14.55
C ASN A 98 -0.26 13.25 15.38
N GLU A 99 -1.38 13.46 14.72
CA GLU A 99 -2.65 13.79 15.35
C GLU A 99 -3.78 12.88 14.86
N ILE A 100 -4.75 12.61 15.72
CA ILE A 100 -5.90 11.75 15.40
C ILE A 100 -6.73 12.27 14.23
N LYS A 101 -6.81 13.59 14.02
CA LYS A 101 -7.55 14.18 12.89
C LYS A 101 -6.94 13.81 11.54
N GLU A 102 -5.64 13.48 11.50
CA GLU A 102 -4.89 13.15 10.29
C GLU A 102 -4.94 11.65 9.93
N VAL A 103 -5.49 10.80 10.81
CA VAL A 103 -5.61 9.36 10.55
C VAL A 103 -6.37 9.08 9.25
N SER A 104 -7.36 9.90 8.91
CA SER A 104 -8.09 9.80 7.64
C SER A 104 -7.20 10.05 6.41
N ARG A 105 -6.16 10.90 6.54
CA ARG A 105 -5.16 11.11 5.49
C ARG A 105 -4.33 9.85 5.30
N SER A 106 -3.77 9.31 6.38
CA SER A 106 -2.99 8.06 6.33
C SER A 106 -3.80 6.89 5.73
N TYR A 107 -5.10 6.82 6.03
CA TYR A 107 -6.01 5.84 5.42
C TYR A 107 -6.14 6.01 3.90
N LYS A 108 -6.38 7.25 3.42
CA LYS A 108 -6.48 7.54 1.98
C LYS A 108 -5.20 7.20 1.25
N GLU A 109 -4.07 7.49 1.87
CA GLU A 109 -2.74 7.17 1.35
C GLU A 109 -2.50 5.66 1.29
N ALA A 110 -2.88 4.92 2.33
CA ALA A 110 -2.81 3.45 2.36
C ALA A 110 -3.70 2.83 1.26
N LYS A 111 -4.91 3.37 1.07
CA LYS A 111 -5.81 2.92 0.01
C LYS A 111 -5.21 3.18 -1.38
N MET A 112 -4.66 4.37 -1.61
CA MET A 112 -3.97 4.67 -2.87
C MET A 112 -2.76 3.75 -3.06
N ALA A 113 -2.00 3.46 -2.01
CA ALA A 113 -0.88 2.54 -2.07
C ALA A 113 -1.33 1.13 -2.48
N MET A 114 -2.46 0.65 -1.97
CA MET A 114 -3.04 -0.63 -2.35
C MET A 114 -3.42 -0.65 -3.83
N ASP A 115 -4.16 0.36 -4.30
CA ASP A 115 -4.65 0.43 -5.67
C ASP A 115 -3.50 0.59 -6.68
N VAL A 116 -2.58 1.52 -6.43
CA VAL A 116 -1.40 1.75 -7.28
C VAL A 116 -0.47 0.55 -7.26
N GLY A 117 -0.30 -0.05 -6.10
CA GLY A 117 0.57 -1.21 -5.94
C GLY A 117 0.14 -2.41 -6.79
N LYS A 118 -1.13 -2.69 -6.86
CA LYS A 118 -1.67 -3.76 -7.70
C LYS A 118 -1.41 -3.55 -9.20
N ILE A 119 -1.38 -2.30 -9.63
CA ILE A 119 -1.16 -1.94 -11.04
C ILE A 119 0.32 -1.96 -11.37
N PHE A 120 1.15 -1.29 -10.57
CA PHE A 120 2.56 -1.05 -10.91
C PHE A 120 3.53 -2.04 -10.27
N TYR A 121 3.11 -2.76 -9.22
CA TYR A 121 3.96 -3.68 -8.46
C TYR A 121 3.21 -4.98 -8.12
N PRO A 122 2.68 -5.72 -9.12
CA PRO A 122 1.80 -6.88 -8.89
C PRO A 122 2.46 -8.01 -8.10
N ASP A 123 3.80 -8.07 -8.12
CA ASP A 123 4.58 -9.08 -7.40
C ASP A 123 4.87 -8.72 -5.94
N LYS A 124 4.57 -7.48 -5.53
CA LYS A 124 4.83 -7.02 -4.16
C LYS A 124 3.60 -7.19 -3.29
N ASN A 125 3.78 -7.89 -2.19
CA ASN A 125 2.73 -8.06 -1.17
C ASN A 125 2.70 -6.93 -0.14
N VAL A 126 3.79 -6.16 0.01
CA VAL A 126 3.89 -5.03 0.93
C VAL A 126 4.18 -3.75 0.16
N ILE A 127 3.34 -2.74 0.33
CA ILE A 127 3.42 -1.48 -0.40
C ILE A 127 3.30 -0.29 0.56
N ALA A 128 4.34 0.52 0.63
CA ALA A 128 4.33 1.78 1.36
C ALA A 128 3.93 2.94 0.42
N TYR A 129 3.03 3.82 0.86
CA TYR A 129 2.66 5.02 0.10
C TYR A 129 3.88 5.88 -0.30
N SER A 130 4.85 6.01 0.60
CA SER A 130 6.09 6.76 0.36
C SER A 130 6.97 6.18 -0.74
N ARG A 131 6.76 4.91 -1.13
CA ARG A 131 7.55 4.21 -2.15
C ARG A 131 6.85 4.04 -3.50
N LEU A 132 5.69 4.67 -3.70
CA LEU A 132 4.95 4.59 -4.95
C LEU A 132 5.60 5.33 -6.12
N GLY A 133 6.52 6.25 -5.85
CA GLY A 133 7.21 7.00 -6.88
C GLY A 133 6.24 7.73 -7.83
N ILE A 134 6.53 7.63 -9.13
CA ILE A 134 5.72 8.25 -10.19
C ILE A 134 4.33 7.62 -10.33
N GLY A 135 4.15 6.36 -9.95
CA GLY A 135 2.86 5.66 -10.00
C GLY A 135 1.76 6.42 -9.26
N ARG A 136 2.11 7.08 -8.14
CA ARG A 136 1.20 7.94 -7.38
C ARG A 136 0.69 9.14 -8.20
N LEU A 137 1.53 9.73 -9.03
CA LEU A 137 1.15 10.86 -9.88
C LEU A 137 0.29 10.40 -11.05
N ILE A 138 0.70 9.33 -11.73
CA ILE A 138 -0.02 8.76 -12.88
C ILE A 138 -1.44 8.33 -12.46
N TYR A 139 -1.57 7.66 -11.32
CA TYR A 139 -2.88 7.21 -10.81
C TYR A 139 -3.86 8.36 -10.54
N GLN A 140 -3.36 9.56 -10.23
CA GLN A 140 -4.18 10.74 -9.98
C GLN A 140 -4.55 11.53 -11.25
N LEU A 141 -3.98 11.18 -12.42
CA LEU A 141 -4.31 11.85 -13.66
C LEU A 141 -5.74 11.47 -14.12
N PRO A 142 -6.52 12.44 -14.61
CA PRO A 142 -7.81 12.15 -15.22
C PRO A 142 -7.66 11.19 -16.41
N LEU A 143 -8.47 10.15 -16.46
CA LEU A 143 -8.43 9.15 -17.52
C LEU A 143 -8.50 9.74 -18.96
N PRO A 144 -9.30 10.79 -19.24
CA PRO A 144 -9.28 11.44 -20.56
C PRO A 144 -7.90 12.01 -20.92
N LEU A 145 -7.19 12.59 -19.94
CA LEU A 145 -5.83 13.12 -20.15
C LEU A 145 -4.86 12.00 -20.45
N CYS A 146 -4.92 10.88 -19.72
CA CYS A 146 -4.09 9.71 -20.00
C CYS A 146 -4.33 9.17 -21.42
N LYS A 147 -5.60 9.04 -21.83
CA LYS A 147 -5.95 8.57 -23.17
C LYS A 147 -5.46 9.51 -24.27
N MET A 148 -5.58 10.81 -24.07
CA MET A 148 -5.07 11.82 -25.01
C MET A 148 -3.55 11.70 -25.15
N PHE A 149 -2.83 11.64 -24.04
CA PHE A 149 -1.37 11.51 -24.03
C PHE A 149 -0.89 10.22 -24.71
N ILE A 150 -1.54 9.07 -24.41
CA ILE A 150 -1.22 7.81 -25.07
C ILE A 150 -1.41 7.91 -26.58
N LYS A 151 -2.53 8.50 -27.04
CA LYS A 151 -2.78 8.69 -28.46
C LYS A 151 -1.75 9.57 -29.15
N GLU A 152 -1.30 10.64 -28.48
CA GLU A 152 -0.28 11.55 -29.01
C GLU A 152 1.10 10.88 -29.10
N ILE A 153 1.52 10.19 -28.05
CA ILE A 153 2.86 9.56 -27.98
C ILE A 153 2.97 8.35 -28.89
N PHE A 154 1.92 7.56 -29.00
CA PHE A 154 1.94 6.31 -29.77
C PHE A 154 1.35 6.43 -31.18
N ASP A 155 1.11 7.67 -31.64
CA ASP A 155 0.57 7.96 -32.97
C ASP A 155 -0.66 7.12 -33.32
N GLY A 156 -1.54 6.95 -32.33
CA GLY A 156 -2.77 6.19 -32.45
C GLY A 156 -2.63 4.67 -32.37
N ARG A 157 -1.43 4.13 -32.17
CA ARG A 157 -1.21 2.69 -31.94
C ARG A 157 -1.70 2.30 -30.55
N SER A 158 -2.16 1.04 -30.42
CA SER A 158 -2.50 0.48 -29.12
C SER A 158 -1.24 0.05 -28.36
N PRO A 159 -1.19 0.21 -27.03
CA PRO A 159 -0.14 -0.42 -26.21
C PRO A 159 -0.05 -1.94 -26.40
N ASP A 160 -1.14 -2.61 -26.80
CA ASP A 160 -1.18 -4.06 -27.07
C ASP A 160 -0.41 -4.46 -28.35
N GLU A 161 0.01 -3.49 -29.16
CA GLU A 161 0.84 -3.72 -30.35
C GLU A 161 2.34 -3.76 -30.06
N PHE A 162 2.75 -3.48 -28.81
CA PHE A 162 4.15 -3.58 -28.41
C PHE A 162 4.54 -5.03 -28.14
N ASP A 163 5.73 -5.39 -28.59
CA ASP A 163 6.33 -6.66 -28.24
C ASP A 163 6.66 -6.72 -26.73
N GLU A 164 6.77 -7.92 -26.24
CA GLU A 164 6.99 -8.19 -24.81
C GLU A 164 8.31 -7.58 -24.30
N GLU A 165 9.36 -7.53 -25.16
CA GLU A 165 10.66 -6.93 -24.81
C GLU A 165 10.54 -5.43 -24.60
N THR A 166 9.77 -4.74 -25.44
CA THR A 166 9.48 -3.31 -25.31
C THR A 166 8.72 -3.02 -24.04
N LEU A 167 7.67 -3.81 -23.72
CA LEU A 167 6.89 -3.67 -22.49
C LEU A 167 7.75 -3.91 -21.25
N GLN A 168 8.59 -4.94 -21.26
CA GLN A 168 9.52 -5.21 -20.15
C GLN A 168 10.53 -4.07 -19.98
N THR A 169 11.02 -3.50 -21.07
CA THR A 169 11.95 -2.36 -21.04
C THR A 169 11.29 -1.14 -20.40
N ILE A 170 10.05 -0.83 -20.79
CA ILE A 170 9.27 0.26 -20.20
C ILE A 170 9.05 0.02 -18.71
N ASN A 171 8.62 -1.18 -18.30
CA ASN A 171 8.39 -1.51 -16.91
C ASN A 171 9.66 -1.36 -16.07
N LYS A 172 10.78 -1.89 -16.53
CA LYS A 172 12.07 -1.77 -15.84
C LYS A 172 12.57 -0.33 -15.75
N PHE A 173 12.31 0.48 -16.75
CA PHE A 173 12.63 1.90 -16.71
C PHE A 173 11.86 2.63 -15.60
N PHE A 174 10.57 2.31 -15.42
CA PHE A 174 9.78 2.84 -14.31
C PHE A 174 10.23 2.29 -12.95
N GLU A 175 10.56 1.01 -12.86
CA GLU A 175 11.08 0.40 -11.63
C GLU A 175 12.38 1.06 -11.14
N ASN A 176 13.21 1.51 -12.06
CA ASN A 176 14.46 2.22 -11.77
C ASN A 176 14.29 3.75 -11.63
N ASN A 177 13.09 4.21 -11.26
CA ASN A 177 12.79 5.63 -11.06
C ASN A 177 13.14 6.52 -12.27
N LEU A 178 12.89 6.03 -13.49
CA LEU A 178 13.22 6.70 -14.75
C LEU A 178 14.73 6.89 -14.99
N ASN A 179 15.57 6.10 -14.35
CA ASN A 179 17.01 6.17 -14.52
C ASN A 179 17.48 5.17 -15.58
N ALA A 180 17.69 5.66 -16.80
CA ALA A 180 18.15 4.85 -17.93
C ALA A 180 19.57 4.28 -17.74
N VAL A 181 20.43 4.94 -16.95
CA VAL A 181 21.79 4.48 -16.66
C VAL A 181 21.77 3.24 -15.78
N SER A 182 20.94 3.22 -14.73
CA SER A 182 20.77 2.04 -13.87
C SER A 182 20.23 0.84 -14.64
N TYR A 183 19.37 1.08 -15.64
CA TYR A 183 18.80 0.03 -16.48
C TYR A 183 19.86 -0.60 -17.41
N THR A 184 20.73 0.20 -18.04
CA THR A 184 21.78 -0.28 -18.94
C THR A 184 22.83 -1.14 -18.22
N HIS A 185 23.16 -0.83 -16.96
CA HIS A 185 24.05 -1.65 -16.14
C HIS A 185 23.46 -3.02 -15.80
N LEU A 186 22.15 -3.13 -15.61
CA LEU A 186 21.48 -4.41 -15.34
C LEU A 186 21.37 -5.32 -16.57
N ARG A 187 21.40 -4.76 -17.78
CA ARG A 187 21.35 -5.53 -19.04
C ARG A 187 22.73 -6.02 -19.51
N ALA A 188 23.83 -5.49 -18.94
CA ALA A 188 25.21 -5.83 -19.31
C ALA A 188 25.78 -7.03 -18.51
N HIS A 189 25.01 -7.65 -17.65
CA HIS A 189 25.27 -8.86 -16.89
C HIS A 189 24.21 -9.92 -17.19
#